data_56042a4bc995c4add9762f8cee86287b
#
_entry.id   56042a4bc995c4add9762f8cee86287b
#
_cell.length_a   1.000
_cell.length_b   1.000
_cell.length_c   1.000
_cell.angle_alpha   90.00
_cell.angle_beta   90.00
_cell.angle_gamma   90.00
#
_symmetry.space_group_name_H-M   'P 1'
#
loop_
_entity.id
_entity.type
_entity.pdbx_description
1 polymer ?
#
loop_
_entity_poly.entity_id
_entity_poly.type
_entity_poly.pdbx_seq_one_letter_code
_entity_poly.pdbx_strand_id
1 'polypeptide(L)'
;GTVTHTMGWPLGKNAGGGSFIYHLEGNQVLVGFVVHLNYKNPYLYPYMEFQRFKHHPMVAELLAGGKRVAYGARAISEGGFQSIPKLTVPGALLLGCSAGLVNVPRIKGNHNAMLSGIAAAEAAAAAIAAGREGDELTDYETEVREGAIGKDLRPVRNVKPIWSKLGLLPSLALGGFDMWVSNLTGWNPLGSWKHGKTDAAATGKAADFKPIDYPRPDGKLSFDRLTNVAFSFTNHEESQPCHLKLKDTSIPIAV
;
A
#
# COMPACT_ATOMS: atom_id res chain seq x y z
N GLY A 1 -10.76 -20.31 7.78
CA GLY A 1 -11.27 -19.58 6.60
C GLY A 1 -10.32 -19.69 5.43
N THR A 2 -10.84 -19.49 4.22
CA THR A 2 -10.04 -19.50 3.00
C THR A 2 -9.49 -18.09 2.75
N VAL A 3 -8.26 -18.02 2.25
CA VAL A 3 -7.62 -16.78 1.81
C VAL A 3 -7.25 -16.95 0.34
N THR A 4 -7.70 -16.01 -0.50
CA THR A 4 -7.38 -15.99 -1.93
C THR A 4 -6.67 -14.68 -2.26
N HIS A 5 -5.57 -14.76 -2.98
CA HIS A 5 -4.88 -13.62 -3.57
C HIS A 5 -4.91 -13.74 -5.08
N THR A 6 -5.13 -12.63 -5.77
CA THR A 6 -5.04 -12.57 -7.23
C THR A 6 -4.13 -11.44 -7.67
N MET A 7 -3.64 -11.51 -8.91
CA MET A 7 -2.88 -10.44 -9.55
C MET A 7 -3.23 -10.37 -11.04
N GLY A 8 -2.97 -9.21 -11.67
CA GLY A 8 -3.28 -8.99 -13.07
C GLY A 8 -4.64 -8.32 -13.26
N TRP A 9 -5.58 -8.99 -13.96
CA TRP A 9 -6.87 -8.39 -14.28
C TRP A 9 -7.61 -7.84 -13.04
N PRO A 10 -8.30 -6.67 -13.14
CA PRO A 10 -8.55 -5.84 -14.33
C PRO A 10 -7.38 -4.91 -14.71
N LEU A 11 -6.30 -4.89 -13.93
CA LEU A 11 -5.14 -4.06 -14.22
C LEU A 11 -4.39 -4.57 -15.46
N GLY A 12 -4.05 -3.65 -16.36
CA GLY A 12 -3.21 -3.96 -17.50
C GLY A 12 -1.71 -3.97 -17.15
N LYS A 13 -0.88 -4.26 -18.14
CA LYS A 13 0.58 -4.32 -17.98
C LYS A 13 1.25 -3.02 -17.49
N ASN A 14 0.54 -1.90 -17.54
CA ASN A 14 1.04 -0.57 -17.15
C ASN A 14 0.71 -0.19 -15.71
N ALA A 15 0.06 -1.07 -14.95
CA ALA A 15 -0.27 -0.87 -13.55
C ALA A 15 -0.03 -2.16 -12.76
N GLY A 16 0.62 -2.03 -11.62
CA GLY A 16 0.78 -3.13 -10.68
C GLY A 16 -0.35 -3.17 -9.66
N GLY A 17 -0.55 -4.34 -9.08
CA GLY A 17 -1.56 -4.55 -8.03
C GLY A 17 -2.12 -5.95 -8.02
N GLY A 18 -3.19 -6.13 -7.29
CA GLY A 18 -3.87 -7.41 -7.14
C GLY A 18 -5.00 -7.32 -6.14
N SER A 19 -5.52 -8.47 -5.73
CA SER A 19 -6.61 -8.52 -4.75
C SER A 19 -6.33 -9.48 -3.61
N PHE A 20 -7.14 -9.33 -2.58
CA PHE A 20 -7.25 -10.30 -1.50
C PHE A 20 -8.72 -10.55 -1.19
N ILE A 21 -9.04 -11.80 -0.88
CA ILE A 21 -10.38 -12.24 -0.49
C ILE A 21 -10.21 -13.08 0.77
N TYR A 22 -10.82 -12.66 1.87
CA TYR A 22 -10.76 -13.33 3.16
C TYR A 22 -12.16 -13.74 3.59
N HIS A 23 -12.34 -15.03 3.84
CA HIS A 23 -13.56 -15.52 4.47
C HIS A 23 -13.46 -15.33 5.99
N LEU A 24 -14.38 -14.54 6.51
CA LEU A 24 -14.46 -14.19 7.92
C LEU A 24 -15.58 -14.98 8.61
N GLU A 25 -15.67 -14.85 9.92
CA GLU A 25 -16.77 -15.39 10.71
C GLU A 25 -18.11 -14.72 10.35
N GLY A 26 -19.23 -15.37 10.73
CA GLY A 26 -20.56 -14.81 10.50
C GLY A 26 -20.95 -14.72 9.02
N ASN A 27 -20.43 -15.63 8.17
CA ASN A 27 -20.69 -15.64 6.72
C ASN A 27 -20.32 -14.32 6.02
N GLN A 28 -19.24 -13.71 6.47
CA GLN A 28 -18.71 -12.46 5.89
C GLN A 28 -17.52 -12.73 4.98
N VAL A 29 -17.37 -11.88 3.97
CA VAL A 29 -16.23 -11.90 3.05
C VAL A 29 -15.64 -10.49 2.98
N LEU A 30 -14.34 -10.39 3.23
CA LEU A 30 -13.58 -9.18 3.01
C LEU A 30 -12.93 -9.26 1.62
N VAL A 31 -13.32 -8.37 0.74
CA VAL A 31 -12.76 -8.25 -0.62
C VAL A 31 -12.00 -6.94 -0.73
N GLY A 32 -10.71 -7.02 -1.02
CA GLY A 32 -9.87 -5.85 -1.21
C GLY A 32 -9.15 -5.86 -2.56
N PHE A 33 -8.86 -4.68 -3.06
CA PHE A 33 -8.15 -4.48 -4.32
C PHE A 33 -7.06 -3.43 -4.16
N VAL A 34 -5.85 -3.77 -4.54
CA VAL A 34 -4.66 -2.93 -4.41
C VAL A 34 -4.22 -2.46 -5.78
N VAL A 35 -3.94 -1.18 -5.89
CA VAL A 35 -3.38 -0.57 -7.10
C VAL A 35 -2.10 0.18 -6.72
N HIS A 36 -0.98 -0.16 -7.36
CA HIS A 36 0.25 0.60 -7.20
C HIS A 36 0.07 2.00 -7.81
N LEU A 37 0.37 3.05 -7.05
CA LEU A 37 0.11 4.43 -7.46
C LEU A 37 1.08 4.95 -8.54
N ASN A 38 2.09 4.18 -8.93
CA ASN A 38 3.00 4.48 -10.04
C ASN A 38 2.46 4.05 -11.42
N TYR A 39 1.14 3.94 -11.58
CA TYR A 39 0.52 3.64 -12.87
C TYR A 39 0.77 4.76 -13.89
N LYS A 40 0.88 4.35 -15.17
CA LYS A 40 1.26 5.28 -16.26
C LYS A 40 0.07 6.03 -16.85
N ASN A 41 -1.09 5.37 -16.97
CA ASN A 41 -2.28 5.96 -17.57
C ASN A 41 -3.01 6.85 -16.56
N PRO A 42 -3.08 8.18 -16.74
CA PRO A 42 -3.76 9.09 -15.81
C PRO A 42 -5.28 8.89 -15.73
N TYR A 43 -5.87 8.19 -16.69
CA TYR A 43 -7.30 7.84 -16.66
C TYR A 43 -7.60 6.61 -15.83
N LEU A 44 -6.57 5.88 -15.33
CA LEU A 44 -6.78 4.76 -14.42
C LEU A 44 -7.32 5.28 -13.09
N TYR A 45 -8.46 4.72 -12.71
CA TYR A 45 -9.14 5.10 -11.48
C TYR A 45 -9.23 3.89 -10.54
N PRO A 46 -8.39 3.83 -9.47
CA PRO A 46 -8.30 2.66 -8.59
C PRO A 46 -9.64 2.19 -8.04
N TYR A 47 -10.52 3.13 -7.66
CA TYR A 47 -11.86 2.80 -7.20
C TYR A 47 -12.67 2.04 -8.26
N MET A 48 -12.66 2.50 -9.52
CA MET A 48 -13.41 1.85 -10.60
C MET A 48 -12.78 0.53 -11.03
N GLU A 49 -11.47 0.39 -10.93
CA GLU A 49 -10.82 -0.91 -11.14
C GLU A 49 -11.28 -1.93 -10.09
N PHE A 50 -11.45 -1.52 -8.83
CA PHE A 50 -12.04 -2.39 -7.81
C PHE A 50 -13.51 -2.74 -8.13
N GLN A 51 -14.30 -1.79 -8.64
CA GLN A 51 -15.68 -2.10 -9.04
C GLN A 51 -15.70 -3.12 -10.19
N ARG A 52 -14.84 -2.97 -11.20
CA ARG A 52 -14.67 -3.95 -12.28
C ARG A 52 -14.26 -5.33 -11.78
N PHE A 53 -13.30 -5.38 -10.85
CA PHE A 53 -12.82 -6.63 -10.25
C PHE A 53 -13.95 -7.46 -9.66
N LYS A 54 -14.94 -6.85 -9.04
CA LYS A 54 -16.07 -7.55 -8.44
C LYS A 54 -16.96 -8.26 -9.46
N HIS A 55 -16.90 -7.89 -10.74
CA HIS A 55 -17.60 -8.55 -11.83
C HIS A 55 -16.82 -9.73 -12.45
N HIS A 56 -15.62 -10.05 -11.96
CA HIS A 56 -14.96 -11.30 -12.34
C HIS A 56 -15.84 -12.49 -11.95
N PRO A 57 -16.09 -13.49 -12.80
CA PRO A 57 -17.04 -14.58 -12.53
C PRO A 57 -16.86 -15.23 -11.15
N MET A 58 -15.63 -15.56 -10.77
CA MET A 58 -15.31 -16.13 -9.46
C MET A 58 -15.69 -15.21 -8.29
N VAL A 59 -15.51 -13.91 -8.43
CA VAL A 59 -15.82 -12.93 -7.39
C VAL A 59 -17.31 -12.62 -7.34
N ALA A 60 -17.93 -12.48 -8.50
CA ALA A 60 -19.37 -12.25 -8.64
C ALA A 60 -20.19 -13.39 -8.04
N GLU A 61 -19.80 -14.64 -8.30
CA GLU A 61 -20.41 -15.83 -7.71
C GLU A 61 -20.31 -15.83 -6.19
N LEU A 62 -19.12 -15.52 -5.65
CA LEU A 62 -18.89 -15.43 -4.21
C LEU A 62 -19.74 -14.36 -3.53
N LEU A 63 -19.98 -13.24 -4.21
CA LEU A 63 -20.72 -12.10 -3.67
C LEU A 63 -22.22 -12.16 -3.97
N ALA A 64 -22.69 -13.15 -4.75
CA ALA A 64 -24.08 -13.26 -5.13
C ALA A 64 -25.02 -13.34 -3.91
N GLY A 65 -26.05 -12.49 -3.91
CA GLY A 65 -27.03 -12.41 -2.81
C GLY A 65 -26.50 -11.76 -1.52
N GLY A 66 -25.22 -11.39 -1.47
CA GLY A 66 -24.60 -10.71 -0.33
C GLY A 66 -25.03 -9.24 -0.20
N LYS A 67 -24.88 -8.70 1.01
CA LYS A 67 -25.07 -7.27 1.28
C LYS A 67 -23.75 -6.64 1.68
N ARG A 68 -23.45 -5.47 1.13
CA ARG A 68 -22.31 -4.67 1.56
C ARG A 68 -22.55 -4.15 2.99
N VAL A 69 -21.63 -4.44 3.89
CA VAL A 69 -21.74 -4.06 5.32
C VAL A 69 -20.77 -2.95 5.71
N ALA A 70 -19.62 -2.83 5.01
CA ALA A 70 -18.63 -1.79 5.27
C ALA A 70 -17.79 -1.52 4.01
N TYR A 71 -17.13 -0.37 4.00
CA TYR A 71 -16.16 0.02 2.97
C TYR A 71 -15.00 0.77 3.63
N GLY A 72 -13.82 0.65 3.06
CA GLY A 72 -12.65 1.43 3.47
C GLY A 72 -11.62 1.49 2.36
N ALA A 73 -10.80 2.52 2.39
CA ALA A 73 -9.67 2.67 1.50
C ALA A 73 -8.52 3.37 2.23
N ARG A 74 -7.29 2.96 1.94
CA ARG A 74 -6.07 3.57 2.46
C ARG A 74 -4.98 3.55 1.41
N ALA A 75 -4.17 4.60 1.38
CA ALA A 75 -2.85 4.59 0.76
C ALA A 75 -1.83 4.11 1.79
N ILE A 76 -0.93 3.25 1.38
CA ILE A 76 0.18 2.74 2.20
C ILE A 76 1.49 2.91 1.45
N SER A 77 2.59 3.05 2.18
CA SER A 77 3.93 3.08 1.60
C SER A 77 4.48 1.66 1.48
N GLU A 78 4.84 1.25 0.26
CA GLU A 78 5.33 -0.11 -0.03
C GLU A 78 6.59 -0.11 -0.90
N GLY A 79 7.46 0.86 -0.72
CA GLY A 79 8.69 0.99 -1.52
C GLY A 79 9.76 -0.08 -1.26
N GLY A 80 9.65 -0.83 -0.17
CA GLY A 80 10.66 -1.80 0.27
C GLY A 80 11.76 -1.17 1.13
N PHE A 81 12.69 -2.02 1.60
CA PHE A 81 13.72 -1.65 2.58
C PHE A 81 14.51 -0.38 2.22
N GLN A 82 14.92 -0.22 0.96
CA GLN A 82 15.69 0.94 0.50
C GLN A 82 14.89 2.24 0.38
N SER A 83 13.58 2.18 0.55
CA SER A 83 12.69 3.36 0.56
C SER A 83 12.30 3.81 1.97
N ILE A 84 12.77 3.12 3.00
CA ILE A 84 12.56 3.54 4.38
C ILE A 84 13.25 4.89 4.58
N PRO A 85 12.51 5.96 4.94
CA PRO A 85 13.08 7.28 5.15
C PRO A 85 13.91 7.33 6.44
N LYS A 86 14.46 8.48 6.76
CA LYS A 86 14.99 8.75 8.10
C LYS A 86 13.83 8.64 9.09
N LEU A 87 14.02 7.83 10.14
CA LEU A 87 12.96 7.48 11.09
C LEU A 87 12.92 8.35 12.33
N THR A 88 13.93 9.19 12.51
CA THR A 88 14.12 9.98 13.74
C THR A 88 14.33 11.46 13.43
N VAL A 89 13.79 12.29 14.28
CA VAL A 89 14.13 13.71 14.41
C VAL A 89 14.07 14.05 15.91
N PRO A 90 14.68 15.15 16.36
CA PRO A 90 14.58 15.57 17.76
C PRO A 90 13.13 15.60 18.23
N GLY A 91 12.82 14.84 19.28
CA GLY A 91 11.49 14.75 19.89
C GLY A 91 10.43 13.97 19.10
N ALA A 92 10.76 13.30 17.96
CA ALA A 92 9.78 12.54 17.21
C ALA A 92 10.36 11.31 16.52
N LEU A 93 9.49 10.27 16.37
CA LEU A 93 9.80 8.99 15.72
C LEU A 93 8.74 8.67 14.65
N LEU A 94 9.18 8.15 13.51
CA LEU A 94 8.31 7.66 12.45
C LEU A 94 8.27 6.13 12.49
N LEU A 95 7.06 5.54 12.51
CA LEU A 95 6.88 4.09 12.66
C LEU A 95 5.75 3.54 11.81
N GLY A 96 5.65 2.23 11.73
CA GLY A 96 4.58 1.50 11.07
C GLY A 96 4.50 1.72 9.56
N CYS A 97 3.28 1.70 9.03
CA CYS A 97 3.03 1.89 7.60
C CYS A 97 3.47 3.25 7.08
N SER A 98 3.49 4.29 7.93
CA SER A 98 3.99 5.61 7.56
C SER A 98 5.49 5.62 7.27
N ALA A 99 6.24 4.70 7.88
CA ALA A 99 7.66 4.47 7.61
C ALA A 99 7.92 3.54 6.40
N GLY A 100 6.87 2.94 5.82
CA GLY A 100 7.00 2.03 4.68
C GLY A 100 7.49 0.63 5.04
N LEU A 101 7.18 0.14 6.25
CA LEU A 101 7.67 -1.15 6.77
C LEU A 101 6.86 -2.37 6.28
N VAL A 102 6.26 -2.29 5.10
CA VAL A 102 5.47 -3.37 4.49
C VAL A 102 6.39 -4.37 3.80
N ASN A 103 6.21 -5.66 4.11
CA ASN A 103 6.81 -6.76 3.35
C ASN A 103 5.96 -6.96 2.08
N VAL A 104 6.44 -6.42 0.96
CA VAL A 104 5.68 -6.33 -0.30
C VAL A 104 5.24 -7.69 -0.84
N PRO A 105 6.11 -8.70 -1.02
CA PRO A 105 5.68 -9.99 -1.56
C PRO A 105 4.72 -10.76 -0.64
N ARG A 106 4.78 -10.54 0.66
CA ARG A 106 3.82 -11.11 1.62
C ARG A 106 2.52 -10.33 1.70
N ILE A 107 2.49 -9.08 1.21
CA ILE A 107 1.36 -8.15 1.36
C ILE A 107 1.01 -7.98 2.85
N LYS A 108 2.00 -7.95 3.71
CA LYS A 108 1.86 -7.88 5.17
C LYS A 108 2.79 -6.82 5.76
N GLY A 109 2.22 -5.96 6.61
CA GLY A 109 2.94 -4.90 7.30
C GLY A 109 2.64 -4.83 8.80
N ASN A 110 1.55 -5.50 9.27
CA ASN A 110 1.09 -5.37 10.65
C ASN A 110 2.15 -5.79 11.67
N HIS A 111 2.83 -6.92 11.45
CA HIS A 111 3.90 -7.40 12.34
C HIS A 111 5.05 -6.39 12.45
N ASN A 112 5.51 -5.83 11.33
CA ASN A 112 6.56 -4.81 11.34
C ASN A 112 6.08 -3.49 11.96
N ALA A 113 4.82 -3.12 11.75
CA ALA A 113 4.23 -1.95 12.40
C ALA A 113 4.17 -2.12 13.93
N MET A 114 3.78 -3.29 14.41
CA MET A 114 3.77 -3.61 15.84
C MET A 114 5.18 -3.63 16.43
N LEU A 115 6.14 -4.28 15.78
CA LEU A 115 7.54 -4.31 16.21
C LEU A 115 8.15 -2.90 16.28
N SER A 116 7.88 -2.06 15.27
CA SER A 116 8.37 -0.68 15.29
C SER A 116 7.71 0.15 16.39
N GLY A 117 6.43 -0.13 16.70
CA GLY A 117 5.73 0.50 17.82
C GLY A 117 6.35 0.13 19.16
N ILE A 118 6.70 -1.14 19.36
CA ILE A 118 7.38 -1.62 20.57
C ILE A 118 8.74 -0.94 20.71
N ALA A 119 9.58 -1.00 19.68
CA ALA A 119 10.92 -0.40 19.71
C ALA A 119 10.86 1.13 19.94
N ALA A 120 9.89 1.82 19.33
CA ALA A 120 9.69 3.25 19.53
C ALA A 120 9.26 3.58 20.97
N ALA A 121 8.36 2.76 21.55
CA ALA A 121 7.91 2.95 22.93
C ALA A 121 9.04 2.73 23.93
N GLU A 122 9.85 1.70 23.74
CA GLU A 122 11.02 1.42 24.59
C GLU A 122 12.07 2.54 24.52
N ALA A 123 12.39 3.01 23.31
CA ALA A 123 13.32 4.11 23.11
C ALA A 123 12.81 5.43 23.74
N ALA A 124 11.52 5.74 23.53
CA ALA A 124 10.91 6.94 24.11
C ALA A 124 10.83 6.87 25.64
N ALA A 125 10.44 5.74 26.23
CA ALA A 125 10.39 5.56 27.67
C ALA A 125 11.77 5.72 28.32
N ALA A 126 12.81 5.14 27.72
CA ALA A 126 14.19 5.30 28.20
C ALA A 126 14.68 6.76 28.11
N ALA A 127 14.33 7.47 27.04
CA ALA A 127 14.69 8.88 26.89
C ALA A 127 14.00 9.77 27.92
N ILE A 128 12.70 9.58 28.14
CA ILE A 128 11.90 10.31 29.13
C ILE A 128 12.45 10.07 30.55
N ALA A 129 12.70 8.79 30.90
CA ALA A 129 13.29 8.45 32.21
C ALA A 129 14.67 9.09 32.46
N ALA A 130 15.40 9.39 31.38
CA ALA A 130 16.71 10.05 31.45
C ALA A 130 16.64 11.57 31.26
N GLY A 131 15.46 12.18 31.18
CA GLY A 131 15.28 13.62 30.91
C GLY A 131 15.78 14.07 29.54
N ARG A 132 15.68 13.19 28.51
CA ARG A 132 16.18 13.41 27.14
C ARG A 132 15.06 13.35 26.09
N GLU A 133 13.86 13.76 26.45
CA GLU A 133 12.67 13.69 25.59
C GLU A 133 12.76 14.53 24.31
N GLY A 134 13.67 15.50 24.28
CA GLY A 134 13.96 16.34 23.12
C GLY A 134 15.07 15.79 22.20
N ASP A 135 15.69 14.68 22.54
CA ASP A 135 16.81 14.12 21.78
C ASP A 135 16.35 13.42 20.51
N GLU A 136 17.27 13.28 19.57
CA GLU A 136 17.09 12.41 18.41
C GLU A 136 17.48 10.97 18.78
N LEU A 137 16.50 10.06 18.81
CA LEU A 137 16.66 8.68 19.29
C LEU A 137 17.15 7.76 18.17
N THR A 138 18.40 7.91 17.75
CA THR A 138 19.01 7.18 16.61
C THR A 138 19.08 5.67 16.82
N ASP A 139 19.12 5.21 18.08
CA ASP A 139 19.13 3.77 18.42
C ASP A 139 17.84 3.08 17.94
N TYR A 140 16.71 3.78 17.95
CA TYR A 140 15.46 3.29 17.37
C TYR A 140 15.60 3.01 15.86
N GLU A 141 16.19 3.93 15.10
CA GLU A 141 16.40 3.72 13.66
C GLU A 141 17.34 2.55 13.40
N THR A 142 18.38 2.39 14.22
CA THR A 142 19.30 1.27 14.16
C THR A 142 18.57 -0.06 14.40
N GLU A 143 17.73 -0.15 15.45
CA GLU A 143 16.93 -1.34 15.74
C GLU A 143 15.97 -1.69 14.59
N VAL A 144 15.27 -0.71 14.01
CA VAL A 144 14.41 -0.95 12.87
C VAL A 144 15.17 -1.48 11.65
N ARG A 145 16.35 -0.94 11.37
CA ARG A 145 17.13 -1.31 10.18
C ARG A 145 17.94 -2.59 10.34
N GLU A 146 18.45 -2.89 11.53
CA GLU A 146 19.36 -4.01 11.77
C GLU A 146 18.69 -5.16 12.53
N GLY A 147 17.62 -4.85 13.27
CA GLY A 147 16.87 -5.82 14.05
C GLY A 147 15.92 -6.70 13.22
N ALA A 148 14.84 -7.16 13.84
CA ALA A 148 13.90 -8.10 13.25
C ALA A 148 13.22 -7.57 11.97
N ILE A 149 12.88 -6.28 11.94
CA ILE A 149 12.24 -5.62 10.79
C ILE A 149 13.20 -5.58 9.59
N GLY A 150 14.44 -5.16 9.81
CA GLY A 150 15.45 -5.15 8.75
C GLY A 150 15.71 -6.54 8.18
N LYS A 151 15.77 -7.56 9.04
CA LYS A 151 15.94 -8.96 8.64
C LYS A 151 14.76 -9.48 7.81
N ASP A 152 13.53 -9.05 8.10
CA ASP A 152 12.34 -9.41 7.29
C ASP A 152 12.32 -8.69 5.93
N LEU A 153 12.76 -7.43 5.86
CA LEU A 153 12.62 -6.62 4.65
C LEU A 153 13.82 -6.69 3.68
N ARG A 154 15.03 -6.92 4.17
CA ARG A 154 16.25 -6.97 3.31
C ARG A 154 16.21 -8.05 2.24
N PRO A 155 15.77 -9.30 2.52
CA PRO A 155 15.72 -10.35 1.49
C PRO A 155 14.75 -10.04 0.34
N VAL A 156 13.73 -9.24 0.59
CA VAL A 156 12.67 -8.94 -0.39
C VAL A 156 12.77 -7.54 -1.00
N ARG A 157 13.85 -6.81 -0.70
CA ARG A 157 14.00 -5.39 -1.05
C ARG A 157 13.92 -5.06 -2.53
N ASN A 158 14.24 -6.01 -3.41
CA ASN A 158 14.26 -5.81 -4.85
C ASN A 158 12.90 -6.05 -5.53
N VAL A 159 11.95 -6.69 -4.87
CA VAL A 159 10.67 -7.09 -5.49
C VAL A 159 9.92 -5.88 -6.06
N LYS A 160 9.76 -4.82 -5.28
CA LYS A 160 9.05 -3.62 -5.76
C LYS A 160 9.80 -2.85 -6.85
N PRO A 161 11.11 -2.56 -6.74
CA PRO A 161 11.87 -1.94 -7.81
C PRO A 161 11.88 -2.73 -9.12
N ILE A 162 12.02 -4.05 -9.05
CA ILE A 162 11.98 -4.92 -10.24
C ILE A 162 10.59 -4.85 -10.89
N TRP A 163 9.53 -4.98 -10.12
CA TRP A 163 8.16 -4.88 -10.64
C TRP A 163 7.89 -3.53 -11.30
N SER A 164 8.28 -2.44 -10.65
CA SER A 164 8.07 -1.10 -11.18
C SER A 164 8.79 -0.84 -12.51
N LYS A 165 9.94 -1.49 -12.73
CA LYS A 165 10.75 -1.32 -13.95
C LYS A 165 10.42 -2.30 -15.05
N LEU A 166 10.18 -3.56 -14.71
CA LEU A 166 10.07 -4.67 -15.67
C LEU A 166 8.64 -5.19 -15.85
N GLY A 167 7.71 -4.77 -14.98
CA GLY A 167 6.34 -5.27 -14.99
C GLY A 167 6.18 -6.63 -14.31
N LEU A 168 4.98 -7.21 -14.40
CA LEU A 168 4.55 -8.36 -13.59
C LEU A 168 5.38 -9.63 -13.88
N LEU A 169 5.36 -10.14 -15.13
CA LEU A 169 5.94 -11.45 -15.43
C LEU A 169 7.46 -11.52 -15.20
N PRO A 170 8.27 -10.56 -15.70
CA PRO A 170 9.68 -10.56 -15.39
C PRO A 170 9.99 -10.41 -13.91
N SER A 171 9.14 -9.69 -13.15
CA SER A 171 9.35 -9.53 -11.71
C SER A 171 9.04 -10.80 -10.92
N LEU A 172 8.08 -11.60 -11.35
CA LEU A 172 7.83 -12.91 -10.72
C LEU A 172 9.04 -13.83 -10.87
N ALA A 173 9.64 -13.88 -12.05
CA ALA A 173 10.81 -14.72 -12.30
C ALA A 173 12.06 -14.19 -11.58
N LEU A 174 12.48 -12.96 -11.91
CA LEU A 174 13.72 -12.37 -11.43
C LEU A 174 13.66 -11.98 -9.95
N GLY A 175 12.55 -11.36 -9.52
CA GLY A 175 12.32 -11.00 -8.11
C GLY A 175 12.11 -12.25 -7.24
N GLY A 176 11.45 -13.27 -7.76
CA GLY A 176 11.32 -14.58 -7.12
C GLY A 176 12.68 -15.22 -6.90
N PHE A 177 13.51 -15.32 -7.94
CA PHE A 177 14.86 -15.85 -7.86
C PHE A 177 15.70 -15.09 -6.81
N ASP A 178 15.76 -13.78 -6.89
CA ASP A 178 16.52 -12.93 -5.96
C ASP A 178 16.07 -13.12 -4.50
N MET A 179 14.76 -13.14 -4.27
CA MET A 179 14.16 -13.35 -2.95
C MET A 179 14.47 -14.76 -2.41
N TRP A 180 14.35 -15.81 -3.25
CA TRP A 180 14.63 -17.18 -2.84
C TRP A 180 16.10 -17.35 -2.45
N VAL A 181 17.03 -16.89 -3.29
CA VAL A 181 18.46 -16.95 -2.97
C VAL A 181 18.77 -16.16 -1.71
N SER A 182 18.23 -14.94 -1.57
CA SER A 182 18.44 -14.11 -0.38
C SER A 182 17.94 -14.78 0.91
N ASN A 183 16.78 -15.41 0.87
CA ASN A 183 16.22 -16.10 2.06
C ASN A 183 17.01 -17.35 2.43
N LEU A 184 17.53 -18.08 1.45
CA LEU A 184 18.26 -19.34 1.70
C LEU A 184 19.71 -19.11 2.13
N THR A 185 20.37 -18.10 1.57
CA THR A 185 21.83 -17.92 1.71
C THR A 185 22.24 -16.66 2.47
N GLY A 186 21.30 -15.73 2.71
CA GLY A 186 21.61 -14.40 3.22
C GLY A 186 22.26 -13.49 2.17
N TRP A 187 22.65 -14.04 0.99
CA TRP A 187 23.26 -13.27 -0.10
C TRP A 187 22.21 -12.82 -1.11
N ASN A 188 22.30 -11.57 -1.52
CA ASN A 188 21.39 -10.99 -2.51
C ASN A 188 22.09 -10.87 -3.87
N PRO A 189 21.80 -11.75 -4.83
CA PRO A 189 22.54 -11.84 -6.09
C PRO A 189 22.41 -10.60 -6.98
N LEU A 190 21.30 -9.87 -6.85
CA LEU A 190 21.05 -8.67 -7.65
C LEU A 190 21.47 -7.37 -6.95
N GLY A 191 22.07 -7.44 -5.76
CA GLY A 191 22.40 -6.27 -4.96
C GLY A 191 21.15 -5.52 -4.50
N SER A 192 21.17 -4.18 -4.52
CA SER A 192 20.03 -3.35 -4.17
C SER A 192 19.62 -2.46 -5.34
N TRP A 193 18.45 -2.72 -5.89
CA TRP A 193 17.88 -1.91 -6.96
C TRP A 193 17.25 -0.64 -6.38
N LYS A 194 17.51 0.48 -7.05
CA LYS A 194 16.88 1.77 -6.72
C LYS A 194 15.57 1.93 -7.48
N HIS A 195 14.62 2.63 -6.88
CA HIS A 195 13.45 3.13 -7.60
C HIS A 195 13.88 4.13 -8.68
N GLY A 196 13.16 4.15 -9.81
CA GLY A 196 13.51 5.04 -10.92
C GLY A 196 12.85 6.41 -10.82
N LYS A 197 11.57 6.42 -10.45
CA LYS A 197 10.71 7.62 -10.40
C LYS A 197 9.82 7.57 -9.16
N THR A 198 9.40 8.75 -8.69
CA THR A 198 8.28 8.84 -7.74
C THR A 198 6.98 8.44 -8.43
N ASP A 199 5.95 8.09 -7.67
CA ASP A 199 4.66 7.69 -8.22
C ASP A 199 4.06 8.80 -9.10
N ALA A 200 4.09 10.05 -8.64
CA ALA A 200 3.64 11.19 -9.43
C ALA A 200 4.41 11.38 -10.74
N ALA A 201 5.74 11.16 -10.73
CA ALA A 201 6.57 11.27 -11.93
C ALA A 201 6.43 10.07 -12.88
N ALA A 202 5.81 8.98 -12.45
CA ALA A 202 5.54 7.80 -13.29
C ALA A 202 4.29 7.99 -14.16
N THR A 203 3.35 8.83 -13.74
CA THR A 203 2.12 9.13 -14.49
C THR A 203 2.47 9.89 -15.78
N GLY A 204 1.98 9.40 -16.90
CA GLY A 204 2.18 10.00 -18.21
C GLY A 204 1.22 11.16 -18.47
N LYS A 205 1.43 11.85 -19.60
CA LYS A 205 0.53 12.92 -20.02
C LYS A 205 -0.78 12.32 -20.55
N ALA A 206 -1.91 12.93 -20.22
CA ALA A 206 -3.24 12.46 -20.64
C ALA A 206 -3.37 12.30 -22.16
N ALA A 207 -2.74 13.18 -22.95
CA ALA A 207 -2.72 13.12 -24.40
C ALA A 207 -2.10 11.83 -24.98
N ASP A 208 -1.24 11.15 -24.23
CA ASP A 208 -0.53 9.95 -24.67
C ASP A 208 -1.34 8.66 -24.39
N PHE A 209 -2.51 8.77 -23.78
CA PHE A 209 -3.32 7.63 -23.35
C PHE A 209 -4.77 7.78 -23.82
N LYS A 210 -5.40 6.63 -24.03
CA LYS A 210 -6.85 6.59 -24.25
C LYS A 210 -7.56 6.62 -22.90
N PRO A 211 -8.67 7.39 -22.77
CA PRO A 211 -9.58 7.29 -21.63
C PRO A 211 -10.04 5.83 -21.42
N ILE A 212 -10.22 5.46 -20.16
CA ILE A 212 -10.78 4.16 -19.80
C ILE A 212 -12.29 4.36 -19.62
N ASP A 213 -13.07 3.64 -20.44
CA ASP A 213 -14.51 3.62 -20.26
C ASP A 213 -14.87 2.63 -19.15
N TYR A 214 -15.31 3.16 -18.03
CA TYR A 214 -15.74 2.37 -16.89
C TYR A 214 -17.26 2.16 -16.94
N PRO A 215 -17.75 0.91 -16.85
CA PRO A 215 -19.17 0.66 -16.78
C PRO A 215 -19.80 1.32 -15.55
N ARG A 216 -21.03 1.77 -15.67
CA ARG A 216 -21.77 2.30 -14.53
C ARG A 216 -21.97 1.19 -13.48
N PRO A 217 -21.78 1.50 -12.18
CA PRO A 217 -22.08 0.55 -11.13
C PRO A 217 -23.53 0.06 -11.18
N ASP A 218 -23.72 -1.23 -10.93
CA ASP A 218 -25.03 -1.90 -11.04
C ASP A 218 -25.89 -1.82 -9.75
N GLY A 219 -25.32 -1.29 -8.68
CA GLY A 219 -25.98 -1.21 -7.37
C GLY A 219 -26.14 -2.56 -6.64
N LYS A 220 -25.59 -3.65 -7.18
CA LYS A 220 -25.64 -5.00 -6.62
C LYS A 220 -24.25 -5.51 -6.24
N LEU A 221 -23.35 -5.63 -7.20
CA LEU A 221 -21.96 -6.01 -7.01
C LEU A 221 -21.05 -4.78 -6.99
N SER A 222 -21.34 -3.79 -7.81
CA SER A 222 -20.59 -2.54 -7.89
C SER A 222 -21.43 -1.35 -7.47
N PHE A 223 -20.78 -0.35 -6.88
CA PHE A 223 -21.45 0.79 -6.26
C PHE A 223 -20.74 2.09 -6.61
N ASP A 224 -21.48 3.19 -6.64
CA ASP A 224 -20.92 4.53 -6.79
C ASP A 224 -20.16 4.98 -5.52
N ARG A 225 -19.34 6.02 -5.66
CA ARG A 225 -18.50 6.51 -4.57
C ARG A 225 -19.29 7.02 -3.37
N LEU A 226 -20.35 7.78 -3.62
CA LEU A 226 -21.14 8.39 -2.54
C LEU A 226 -21.80 7.34 -1.67
N THR A 227 -22.36 6.31 -2.32
CA THR A 227 -22.95 5.18 -1.60
C THR A 227 -21.89 4.43 -0.76
N ASN A 228 -20.66 4.31 -1.24
CA ASN A 228 -19.58 3.68 -0.46
C ASN A 228 -19.08 4.57 0.68
N VAL A 229 -19.04 5.89 0.52
CA VAL A 229 -18.67 6.79 1.61
C VAL A 229 -19.59 6.64 2.82
N ALA A 230 -20.88 6.46 2.60
CA ALA A 230 -21.83 6.20 3.69
C ALA A 230 -21.49 4.93 4.52
N PHE A 231 -20.87 3.92 3.89
CA PHE A 231 -20.44 2.68 4.53
C PHE A 231 -18.99 2.73 5.06
N SER A 232 -18.30 3.86 4.93
CA SER A 232 -16.96 4.02 5.50
C SER A 232 -16.97 4.28 6.99
N PHE A 233 -18.13 4.66 7.53
CA PHE A 233 -18.31 5.07 8.93
C PHE A 233 -17.34 6.17 9.35
N THR A 234 -16.84 6.94 8.39
CA THR A 234 -15.96 8.07 8.65
C THR A 234 -16.79 9.18 9.27
N ASN A 235 -16.42 9.57 10.48
CA ASN A 235 -17.01 10.68 11.19
C ASN A 235 -15.91 11.68 11.55
N HIS A 236 -16.10 12.93 11.17
CA HIS A 236 -15.18 14.03 11.48
C HIS A 236 -15.94 15.07 12.28
N GLU A 237 -15.28 15.70 13.24
CA GLU A 237 -15.82 16.86 13.91
C GLU A 237 -15.93 18.03 12.93
N GLU A 238 -17.01 18.78 13.02
CA GLU A 238 -17.31 19.90 12.12
C GLU A 238 -16.22 20.98 12.15
N SER A 239 -15.63 21.20 13.33
CA SER A 239 -14.54 22.17 13.54
C SER A 239 -13.14 21.62 13.24
N GLN A 240 -13.00 20.36 12.83
CA GLN A 240 -11.70 19.76 12.55
C GLN A 240 -11.00 20.50 11.39
N PRO A 241 -9.77 20.99 11.57
CA PRO A 241 -9.03 21.62 10.50
C PRO A 241 -8.79 20.67 9.33
N CYS A 242 -9.04 21.14 8.11
CA CYS A 242 -8.74 20.38 6.91
C CYS A 242 -7.22 20.18 6.77
N HIS A 243 -6.78 18.90 6.64
CA HIS A 243 -5.37 18.57 6.44
C HIS A 243 -4.87 18.86 5.01
N LEU A 244 -5.77 18.93 4.03
CA LEU A 244 -5.45 19.35 2.68
C LEU A 244 -5.69 20.85 2.55
N LYS A 245 -4.65 21.57 2.15
CA LYS A 245 -4.72 23.01 1.90
C LYS A 245 -4.48 23.29 0.43
N LEU A 246 -5.28 24.16 -0.17
CA LEU A 246 -5.09 24.64 -1.53
C LEU A 246 -4.06 25.78 -1.53
N LYS A 247 -3.16 25.76 -2.49
CA LYS A 247 -2.24 26.88 -2.74
C LYS A 247 -2.98 28.09 -3.28
N ASP A 248 -4.01 27.83 -4.08
CA ASP A 248 -4.86 28.79 -4.72
C ASP A 248 -6.29 28.23 -4.75
N THR A 249 -7.20 28.91 -4.08
CA THR A 249 -8.61 28.49 -3.95
C THR A 249 -9.42 28.73 -5.21
N SER A 250 -8.91 29.49 -6.18
CA SER A 250 -9.58 29.73 -7.47
C SER A 250 -9.45 28.55 -8.44
N ILE A 251 -8.39 27.73 -8.32
CA ILE A 251 -8.11 26.61 -9.24
C ILE A 251 -9.27 25.61 -9.32
N PRO A 252 -9.87 25.12 -8.21
CA PRO A 252 -10.96 24.14 -8.28
C PRO A 252 -12.26 24.69 -8.90
N ILE A 253 -12.40 26.00 -9.02
CA ILE A 253 -13.58 26.66 -9.58
C ILE A 253 -13.44 26.82 -11.10
N ALA A 254 -12.21 26.78 -11.60
CA ALA A 254 -11.89 27.01 -13.02
C ALA A 254 -11.87 25.71 -13.87
N VAL A 255 -12.17 24.52 -13.27
CA VAL A 255 -12.11 23.19 -13.92
C VAL A 255 -13.55 22.65 -14.12
#